data_458b85c2625b28e4b2be44894b046666
#
_entry.id   458b85c2625b28e4b2be44894b046666
#
_cell.length_a   1.000
_cell.length_b   1.000
_cell.length_c   1.000
_cell.angle_alpha   90.00
_cell.angle_beta   90.00
_cell.angle_gamma   90.00
#
_symmetry.space_group_name_H-M   'P 1'
#
loop_
_entity.id
_entity.type
_entity.pdbx_description
1 polymer ?
#
loop_
_entity_poly.entity_id
_entity_poly.type
_entity_poly.pdbx_seq_one_letter_code
_entity_poly.pdbx_strand_id
1 'polypeptide(L)'
;IADGVTIIGDSVTLRASTPLKEVLPDAQVDAQGSRNTAQAREIMSNNAAVGGLLKTVVVATGVNIVFNYEEELNELVKTLPKGHRLILVTPYDGNSDKYDNPVAEKHAQYARELAKKYAYVTIADWNTTAKQHPEIWVGSDHIHFGEDADTIAAGGRLYAQEIQKAVTKAADGPVKHK
;
A
#
# COMPACT_ATOMS: atom_id res chain seq x y z
N ILE A 1 20.45 -0.90 -9.57
CA ILE A 1 19.01 -0.69 -9.31
C ILE A 1 18.63 0.70 -9.76
N ALA A 2 17.65 0.81 -10.64
CA ALA A 2 17.18 2.10 -11.13
C ALA A 2 16.38 2.83 -10.05
N ASP A 3 16.53 4.16 -10.01
CA ASP A 3 15.69 5.02 -9.17
C ASP A 3 14.24 4.97 -9.66
N GLY A 4 13.34 5.34 -8.78
CA GLY A 4 11.91 5.39 -9.07
C GLY A 4 11.09 4.53 -8.13
N VAL A 5 9.81 4.37 -8.46
CA VAL A 5 8.82 3.75 -7.60
C VAL A 5 8.08 2.64 -8.35
N THR A 6 8.07 1.44 -7.79
CA THR A 6 7.19 0.35 -8.20
C THR A 6 6.06 0.24 -7.18
N ILE A 7 4.81 0.33 -7.62
CA ILE A 7 3.63 0.21 -6.77
C ILE A 7 2.92 -1.10 -7.10
N ILE A 8 2.78 -1.96 -6.10
CA ILE A 8 2.09 -3.24 -6.22
C ILE A 8 0.86 -3.17 -5.30
N GLY A 9 -0.32 -3.15 -5.88
CA GLY A 9 -1.54 -2.90 -5.13
C GLY A 9 -2.72 -3.80 -5.51
N ASP A 10 -3.78 -3.69 -4.71
CA ASP A 10 -5.05 -4.38 -4.89
C ASP A 10 -6.08 -3.48 -5.61
N SER A 11 -7.37 -3.82 -5.46
CA SER A 11 -8.47 -3.08 -6.08
C SER A 11 -8.59 -1.63 -5.59
N VAL A 12 -8.15 -1.32 -4.37
CA VAL A 12 -8.19 0.06 -3.85
C VAL A 12 -7.19 0.94 -4.59
N THR A 13 -5.98 0.44 -4.81
CA THR A 13 -4.96 1.11 -5.65
C THR A 13 -5.48 1.29 -7.08
N LEU A 14 -6.11 0.26 -7.64
CA LEU A 14 -6.69 0.33 -8.98
C LEU A 14 -7.73 1.47 -9.08
N ARG A 15 -8.55 1.64 -8.04
CA ARG A 15 -9.55 2.71 -7.98
C ARG A 15 -8.93 4.11 -7.94
N ALA A 16 -7.70 4.24 -7.46
CA ALA A 16 -6.94 5.49 -7.41
C ALA A 16 -6.03 5.70 -8.63
N SER A 17 -6.17 4.92 -9.69
CA SER A 17 -5.24 4.90 -10.84
C SER A 17 -5.01 6.28 -11.47
N THR A 18 -6.08 7.05 -11.69
CA THR A 18 -5.97 8.37 -12.32
C THR A 18 -5.21 9.36 -11.44
N PRO A 19 -5.59 9.58 -10.16
CA PRO A 19 -4.81 10.45 -9.28
C PRO A 19 -3.36 9.99 -9.07
N LEU A 20 -3.10 8.69 -9.04
CA LEU A 20 -1.74 8.17 -8.91
C LEU A 20 -0.87 8.58 -10.10
N LYS A 21 -1.39 8.50 -11.31
CA LYS A 21 -0.66 8.94 -12.50
C LYS A 21 -0.39 10.45 -12.48
N GLU A 22 -1.26 11.23 -11.88
CA GLU A 22 -1.08 12.67 -11.77
C GLU A 22 0.05 13.05 -10.79
N VAL A 23 0.12 12.40 -9.63
CA VAL A 23 1.09 12.74 -8.57
C VAL A 23 2.40 11.97 -8.70
N LEU A 24 2.39 10.79 -9.31
CA LEU A 24 3.56 9.93 -9.52
C LEU A 24 3.56 9.42 -10.97
N PRO A 25 3.76 10.32 -11.96
CA PRO A 25 3.62 9.96 -13.38
C PRO A 25 4.62 8.91 -13.85
N ASP A 26 5.78 8.83 -13.21
CA ASP A 26 6.85 7.88 -13.58
C ASP A 26 6.80 6.57 -12.80
N ALA A 27 5.86 6.41 -11.86
CA ALA A 27 5.73 5.17 -11.10
C ALA A 27 5.27 4.03 -12.00
N GLN A 28 5.83 2.85 -11.77
CA GLN A 28 5.35 1.61 -12.37
C GLN A 28 4.27 1.05 -11.47
N VAL A 29 3.03 1.00 -11.94
CA VAL A 29 1.88 0.57 -11.14
C VAL A 29 1.36 -0.77 -11.64
N ASP A 30 1.34 -1.76 -10.77
CA ASP A 30 0.72 -3.07 -10.97
C ASP A 30 -0.36 -3.24 -9.90
N ALA A 31 -1.61 -3.00 -10.27
CA ALA A 31 -2.76 -3.12 -9.38
C ALA A 31 -3.80 -4.06 -9.95
N GLN A 32 -4.36 -4.92 -9.11
CA GLN A 32 -5.33 -5.92 -9.54
C GLN A 32 -6.29 -6.24 -8.40
N GLY A 33 -7.56 -6.47 -8.75
CA GLY A 33 -8.59 -6.89 -7.80
C GLY A 33 -8.25 -8.19 -7.10
N SER A 34 -8.71 -8.31 -5.86
CA SER A 34 -8.59 -9.50 -5.01
C SER A 34 -7.14 -9.87 -4.61
N ARG A 35 -6.18 -9.02 -4.91
CA ARG A 35 -4.77 -9.28 -4.59
C ARG A 35 -4.53 -9.23 -3.08
N ASN A 36 -3.81 -10.21 -2.56
CA ASN A 36 -3.35 -10.25 -1.17
C ASN A 36 -1.84 -10.00 -1.05
N THR A 37 -1.35 -9.93 0.18
CA THR A 37 0.06 -9.63 0.46
C THR A 37 1.01 -10.71 -0.08
N ALA A 38 0.64 -11.98 -0.01
CA ALA A 38 1.46 -13.08 -0.55
C ALA A 38 1.64 -12.95 -2.06
N GLN A 39 0.58 -12.60 -2.78
CA GLN A 39 0.64 -12.37 -4.22
C GLN A 39 1.49 -11.14 -4.56
N ALA A 40 1.38 -10.06 -3.78
CA ALA A 40 2.23 -8.88 -3.96
C ALA A 40 3.71 -9.21 -3.75
N ARG A 41 4.03 -10.04 -2.77
CA ARG A 41 5.39 -10.51 -2.52
C ARG A 41 5.96 -11.29 -3.70
N GLU A 42 5.15 -12.18 -4.31
CA GLU A 42 5.57 -12.91 -5.51
C GLU A 42 5.86 -11.96 -6.68
N ILE A 43 5.00 -10.97 -6.90
CA ILE A 43 5.19 -9.95 -7.95
C ILE A 43 6.48 -9.17 -7.71
N MET A 44 6.74 -8.76 -6.47
CA MET A 44 7.97 -8.08 -6.10
C MET A 44 9.20 -8.94 -6.42
N SER A 45 9.18 -10.21 -6.04
CA SER A 45 10.29 -11.14 -6.26
C SER A 45 10.51 -11.42 -7.75
N ASN A 46 9.43 -11.57 -8.52
CA ASN A 46 9.51 -11.80 -9.97
C ASN A 46 10.09 -10.57 -10.69
N ASN A 47 9.66 -9.38 -10.32
CA ASN A 47 10.21 -8.13 -10.88
C ASN A 47 11.69 -7.97 -10.55
N ALA A 48 12.09 -8.31 -9.33
CA ALA A 48 13.49 -8.28 -8.91
C ALA A 48 14.35 -9.25 -9.72
N ALA A 49 13.84 -10.45 -9.99
CA ALA A 49 14.55 -11.50 -10.72
C ALA A 49 14.90 -11.09 -12.14
N VAL A 50 14.11 -10.23 -12.77
CA VAL A 50 14.34 -9.72 -14.13
C VAL A 50 14.94 -8.32 -14.16
N GLY A 51 15.33 -7.78 -12.99
CA GLY A 51 15.93 -6.45 -12.89
C GLY A 51 14.96 -5.28 -13.08
N GLY A 52 13.66 -5.54 -13.01
CA GLY A 52 12.62 -4.52 -13.24
C GLY A 52 12.12 -3.78 -12.00
N LEU A 53 12.54 -4.23 -10.81
CA LEU A 53 12.09 -3.62 -9.56
C LEU A 53 12.85 -2.32 -9.29
N LEU A 54 12.11 -1.20 -9.16
CA LEU A 54 12.71 0.10 -8.89
C LEU A 54 13.11 0.22 -7.40
N LYS A 55 13.92 1.20 -7.08
CA LYS A 55 14.55 1.33 -5.75
C LYS A 55 13.52 1.42 -4.62
N THR A 56 12.44 2.18 -4.82
CA THR A 56 11.35 2.29 -3.83
C THR A 56 10.20 1.38 -4.24
N VAL A 57 9.83 0.47 -3.36
CA VAL A 57 8.74 -0.48 -3.57
C VAL A 57 7.60 -0.13 -2.65
N VAL A 58 6.41 0.11 -3.21
CA VAL A 58 5.18 0.36 -2.46
C VAL A 58 4.30 -0.89 -2.56
N VAL A 59 3.89 -1.43 -1.43
CA VAL A 59 2.94 -2.55 -1.36
C VAL A 59 1.66 -2.08 -0.68
N ALA A 60 0.55 -2.18 -1.40
CA ALA A 60 -0.76 -1.69 -0.99
C ALA A 60 -1.77 -2.85 -1.03
N THR A 61 -1.76 -3.66 0.02
CA THR A 61 -2.64 -4.82 0.22
C THR A 61 -3.15 -4.85 1.66
N GLY A 62 -4.06 -5.78 1.97
CA GLY A 62 -4.52 -6.00 3.35
C GLY A 62 -6.04 -5.93 3.54
N VAL A 63 -6.82 -5.59 2.49
CA VAL A 63 -8.30 -5.62 2.55
C VAL A 63 -8.87 -6.97 2.12
N ASN A 64 -8.10 -7.77 1.38
CA ASN A 64 -8.47 -9.15 1.06
C ASN A 64 -7.99 -10.05 2.20
N ILE A 65 -8.94 -10.71 2.86
CA ILE A 65 -8.72 -11.37 4.13
C ILE A 65 -7.62 -12.42 4.06
N VAL A 66 -6.57 -12.22 4.87
CA VAL A 66 -5.50 -13.18 5.09
C VAL A 66 -5.24 -13.21 6.59
N PHE A 67 -5.64 -14.28 7.26
CA PHE A 67 -5.52 -14.37 8.72
C PHE A 67 -4.08 -14.42 9.22
N ASN A 68 -3.14 -14.89 8.40
CA ASN A 68 -1.72 -14.92 8.71
C ASN A 68 -0.97 -13.65 8.26
N TYR A 69 -1.60 -12.49 8.42
CA TYR A 69 -1.06 -11.20 7.96
C TYR A 69 0.31 -10.88 8.55
N GLU A 70 0.59 -11.25 9.80
CA GLU A 70 1.90 -11.01 10.42
C GLU A 70 3.00 -11.77 9.68
N GLU A 71 2.75 -13.05 9.43
CA GLU A 71 3.67 -13.92 8.70
C GLU A 71 3.94 -13.37 7.29
N GLU A 72 2.88 -13.00 6.57
CA GLU A 72 2.99 -12.46 5.22
C GLU A 72 3.74 -11.13 5.17
N LEU A 73 3.50 -10.24 6.11
CA LEU A 73 4.23 -8.98 6.20
C LEU A 73 5.70 -9.20 6.58
N ASN A 74 5.98 -10.12 7.49
CA ASN A 74 7.35 -10.51 7.84
C ASN A 74 8.09 -11.07 6.62
N GLU A 75 7.45 -11.95 5.86
CA GLU A 75 8.04 -12.52 4.64
C GLU A 75 8.27 -11.44 3.57
N LEU A 76 7.38 -10.47 3.45
CA LEU A 76 7.54 -9.35 2.53
C LEU A 76 8.80 -8.54 2.86
N VAL A 77 9.01 -8.21 4.13
CA VAL A 77 10.21 -7.48 4.58
C VAL A 77 11.47 -8.33 4.38
N LYS A 78 11.39 -9.61 4.73
CA LYS A 78 12.51 -10.55 4.60
C LYS A 78 12.95 -10.73 3.15
N THR A 79 12.00 -10.81 2.21
CA THR A 79 12.29 -11.06 0.81
C THR A 79 12.52 -9.79 0.00
N LEU A 80 12.31 -8.60 0.57
CA LEU A 80 12.69 -7.36 -0.09
C LEU A 80 14.18 -7.43 -0.45
N PRO A 81 14.55 -7.26 -1.72
CA PRO A 81 15.95 -7.36 -2.10
C PRO A 81 16.81 -6.23 -1.52
N LYS A 82 18.07 -6.50 -1.34
CA LYS A 82 19.06 -5.50 -0.91
C LYS A 82 19.09 -4.34 -1.90
N GLY A 83 19.28 -3.13 -1.39
CA GLY A 83 19.33 -1.92 -2.20
C GLY A 83 17.97 -1.27 -2.41
N HIS A 84 16.90 -1.89 -1.96
CA HIS A 84 15.54 -1.34 -2.03
C HIS A 84 15.06 -0.81 -0.68
N ARG A 85 14.08 0.07 -0.72
CA ARG A 85 13.29 0.49 0.43
C ARG A 85 11.84 0.14 0.21
N LEU A 86 11.10 -0.05 1.30
CA LEU A 86 9.72 -0.51 1.27
C LEU A 86 8.79 0.53 1.86
N ILE A 87 7.69 0.81 1.17
CA ILE A 87 6.57 1.58 1.71
C ILE A 87 5.37 0.65 1.83
N LEU A 88 4.80 0.56 3.02
CA LEU A 88 3.59 -0.19 3.27
C LEU A 88 2.41 0.78 3.36
N VAL A 89 1.42 0.59 2.50
CA VAL A 89 0.16 1.33 2.57
C VAL A 89 -0.72 0.60 3.58
N THR A 90 -1.11 1.28 4.65
CA THR A 90 -1.99 0.67 5.67
C THR A 90 -3.40 0.49 5.11
N PRO A 91 -3.97 -0.71 5.20
CA PRO A 91 -5.32 -0.97 4.68
C PRO A 91 -6.41 -0.35 5.55
N TYR A 92 -7.53 -0.06 4.94
CA TYR A 92 -8.74 0.39 5.61
C TYR A 92 -9.95 -0.42 5.15
N ASP A 93 -10.64 -1.01 6.12
CA ASP A 93 -11.96 -1.61 5.95
C ASP A 93 -12.91 -0.96 6.96
N GLY A 94 -13.80 -0.11 6.48
CA GLY A 94 -14.76 0.62 7.31
C GLY A 94 -15.83 -0.28 7.96
N ASN A 95 -15.83 -1.57 7.66
CA ASN A 95 -16.72 -2.55 8.28
C ASN A 95 -16.06 -3.30 9.46
N SER A 96 -14.82 -2.92 9.82
CA SER A 96 -13.99 -3.66 10.79
C SER A 96 -14.64 -3.82 12.16
N ASP A 97 -15.40 -2.84 12.64
CA ASP A 97 -16.13 -2.92 13.92
C ASP A 97 -17.30 -3.90 13.91
N LYS A 98 -17.68 -4.44 12.74
CA LYS A 98 -18.70 -5.49 12.60
C LYS A 98 -18.10 -6.90 12.70
N TYR A 99 -16.77 -7.02 12.73
CA TYR A 99 -16.06 -8.30 12.73
C TYR A 99 -15.49 -8.62 14.11
N ASP A 100 -15.57 -9.88 14.51
CA ASP A 100 -14.88 -10.37 15.72
C ASP A 100 -13.35 -10.28 15.56
N ASN A 101 -12.86 -10.50 14.34
CA ASN A 101 -11.44 -10.40 14.02
C ASN A 101 -11.23 -9.36 12.90
N PRO A 102 -10.98 -8.09 13.23
CA PRO A 102 -10.79 -7.02 12.26
C PRO A 102 -9.39 -7.08 11.63
N VAL A 103 -9.21 -7.97 10.67
CA VAL A 103 -7.89 -8.28 10.08
C VAL A 103 -7.23 -7.05 9.44
N ALA A 104 -7.99 -6.22 8.70
CA ALA A 104 -7.42 -5.03 8.08
C ALA A 104 -6.84 -4.05 9.11
N GLU A 105 -7.52 -3.85 10.24
CA GLU A 105 -7.03 -3.00 11.32
C GLU A 105 -5.76 -3.56 11.97
N LYS A 106 -5.75 -4.86 12.20
CA LYS A 106 -4.58 -5.55 12.76
C LYS A 106 -3.39 -5.53 11.80
N HIS A 107 -3.65 -5.72 10.52
CA HIS A 107 -2.64 -5.61 9.45
C HIS A 107 -2.04 -4.20 9.44
N ALA A 108 -2.87 -3.15 9.47
CA ALA A 108 -2.42 -1.77 9.52
C ALA A 108 -1.51 -1.51 10.74
N GLN A 109 -1.91 -1.97 11.91
CA GLN A 109 -1.13 -1.80 13.14
C GLN A 109 0.21 -2.54 13.06
N TYR A 110 0.20 -3.77 12.57
CA TYR A 110 1.43 -4.54 12.43
C TYR A 110 2.40 -3.91 11.42
N ALA A 111 1.87 -3.38 10.31
CA ALA A 111 2.69 -2.63 9.35
C ALA A 111 3.38 -1.42 10.00
N ARG A 112 2.67 -0.68 10.84
CA ARG A 112 3.25 0.46 11.59
C ARG A 112 4.38 0.01 12.52
N GLU A 113 4.24 -1.15 13.15
CA GLU A 113 5.29 -1.72 14.00
C GLU A 113 6.54 -2.10 13.20
N LEU A 114 6.36 -2.67 12.01
CA LEU A 114 7.48 -2.99 11.11
C LEU A 114 8.24 -1.73 10.68
N ALA A 115 7.53 -0.63 10.42
CA ALA A 115 8.18 0.64 10.08
C ALA A 115 8.99 1.22 11.24
N LYS A 116 8.60 0.95 12.48
CA LYS A 116 9.40 1.32 13.66
C LYS A 116 10.62 0.43 13.82
N LYS A 117 10.53 -0.83 13.41
CA LYS A 117 11.59 -1.82 13.55
C LYS A 117 12.67 -1.71 12.49
N TYR A 118 12.31 -1.37 11.26
CA TYR A 118 13.21 -1.34 10.11
C TYR A 118 13.32 0.05 9.51
N ALA A 119 14.52 0.63 9.49
CA ALA A 119 14.76 1.99 8.99
C ALA A 119 14.40 2.15 7.50
N TYR A 120 14.46 1.06 6.73
CA TYR A 120 14.12 1.06 5.30
C TYR A 120 12.64 0.78 5.02
N VAL A 121 11.79 0.72 6.05
CA VAL A 121 10.35 0.56 5.93
C VAL A 121 9.66 1.85 6.36
N THR A 122 8.81 2.39 5.50
CA THR A 122 8.03 3.60 5.73
C THR A 122 6.53 3.30 5.56
N ILE A 123 5.68 4.05 6.23
CA ILE A 123 4.22 3.90 6.14
C ILE A 123 3.61 5.00 5.28
N ALA A 124 2.73 4.61 4.36
CA ALA A 124 1.70 5.49 3.77
C ALA A 124 0.40 5.21 4.53
N ASP A 125 0.01 6.09 5.43
CA ASP A 125 -1.03 5.80 6.42
C ASP A 125 -2.44 6.08 5.91
N TRP A 126 -2.85 5.34 4.89
CA TRP A 126 -4.19 5.41 4.33
C TRP A 126 -5.27 5.11 5.37
N ASN A 127 -5.05 4.13 6.25
CA ASN A 127 -5.99 3.76 7.29
C ASN A 127 -6.42 4.96 8.13
N THR A 128 -5.48 5.78 8.60
CA THR A 128 -5.76 6.97 9.38
C THR A 128 -6.49 8.04 8.55
N THR A 129 -6.00 8.33 7.35
CA THR A 129 -6.61 9.33 6.46
C THR A 129 -8.03 8.94 6.05
N ALA A 130 -8.27 7.67 5.74
CA ALA A 130 -9.59 7.15 5.41
C ALA A 130 -10.62 7.42 6.51
N LYS A 131 -10.22 7.25 7.76
CA LYS A 131 -11.07 7.50 8.93
C LYS A 131 -11.41 8.98 9.13
N GLN A 132 -10.59 9.88 8.63
CA GLN A 132 -10.75 11.33 8.78
C GLN A 132 -11.66 11.94 7.70
N HIS A 133 -12.08 11.16 6.71
CA HIS A 133 -12.85 11.65 5.56
C HIS A 133 -14.13 10.86 5.34
N PRO A 134 -15.13 11.00 6.25
CA PRO A 134 -16.39 10.26 6.12
C PRO A 134 -17.13 10.53 4.82
N GLU A 135 -16.91 11.69 4.18
CA GLU A 135 -17.57 12.09 2.94
C GLU A 135 -17.28 11.17 1.75
N ILE A 136 -16.13 10.51 1.74
CA ILE A 136 -15.78 9.61 0.62
C ILE A 136 -16.37 8.21 0.76
N TRP A 137 -17.02 7.91 1.89
CA TRP A 137 -17.54 6.57 2.18
C TRP A 137 -19.06 6.47 2.03
N VAL A 138 -19.77 7.59 1.93
CA VAL A 138 -21.22 7.60 1.74
C VAL A 138 -21.57 6.85 0.47
N GLY A 139 -22.51 5.89 0.57
CA GLY A 139 -22.99 5.10 -0.56
C GLY A 139 -21.99 4.06 -1.09
N SER A 140 -20.86 3.88 -0.42
CA SER A 140 -19.82 2.90 -0.81
C SER A 140 -19.93 1.61 -0.01
N ASP A 141 -19.07 0.63 -0.34
CA ASP A 141 -18.91 -0.60 0.44
C ASP A 141 -17.99 -0.42 1.67
N HIS A 142 -17.51 0.79 1.94
CA HIS A 142 -16.59 1.15 3.02
C HIS A 142 -15.18 0.53 2.91
N ILE A 143 -14.82 0.00 1.76
CA ILE A 143 -13.47 -0.47 1.40
C ILE A 143 -12.98 0.29 0.17
N HIS A 144 -13.85 0.43 -0.85
CA HIS A 144 -13.60 1.18 -2.06
C HIS A 144 -14.32 2.52 -1.94
N PHE A 145 -13.56 3.62 -1.89
CA PHE A 145 -14.08 4.96 -1.71
C PHE A 145 -14.94 5.43 -2.88
N GLY A 146 -15.91 6.27 -2.59
CA GLY A 146 -16.73 6.96 -3.56
C GLY A 146 -17.92 6.16 -4.10
N GLU A 147 -19.01 6.88 -4.42
CA GLU A 147 -20.21 6.32 -5.04
C GLU A 147 -20.45 6.88 -6.46
N ASP A 148 -19.81 8.01 -6.78
CA ASP A 148 -19.93 8.70 -8.07
C ASP A 148 -18.55 9.21 -8.52
N ALA A 149 -18.49 9.80 -9.72
CA ALA A 149 -17.24 10.28 -10.30
C ALA A 149 -16.50 11.26 -9.39
N ASP A 150 -17.22 12.18 -8.73
CA ASP A 150 -16.61 13.21 -7.88
C ASP A 150 -16.04 12.64 -6.60
N THR A 151 -16.76 11.75 -5.92
CA THR A 151 -16.31 11.14 -4.67
C THR A 151 -15.25 10.07 -4.91
N ILE A 152 -15.29 9.36 -6.03
CA ILE A 152 -14.20 8.46 -6.46
C ILE A 152 -12.92 9.27 -6.69
N ALA A 153 -13.01 10.39 -7.39
CA ALA A 153 -11.86 11.27 -7.63
C ALA A 153 -11.32 11.86 -6.33
N ALA A 154 -12.20 12.31 -5.42
CA ALA A 154 -11.80 12.88 -4.14
C ALA A 154 -11.07 11.85 -3.27
N GLY A 155 -11.63 10.65 -3.12
CA GLY A 155 -11.00 9.55 -2.39
C GLY A 155 -9.69 9.10 -3.03
N GLY A 156 -9.66 9.02 -4.35
CA GLY A 156 -8.46 8.68 -5.11
C GLY A 156 -7.33 9.67 -4.90
N ARG A 157 -7.62 10.97 -4.86
CA ARG A 157 -6.61 12.01 -4.57
C ARG A 157 -6.05 11.87 -3.16
N LEU A 158 -6.89 11.63 -2.17
CA LEU A 158 -6.45 11.42 -0.79
C LEU A 158 -5.54 10.20 -0.68
N TYR A 159 -5.92 9.11 -1.31
CA TYR A 159 -5.11 7.88 -1.36
C TYR A 159 -3.76 8.11 -2.04
N ALA A 160 -3.78 8.71 -3.23
CA ALA A 160 -2.57 9.00 -3.98
C ALA A 160 -1.63 9.95 -3.23
N GLN A 161 -2.18 10.95 -2.54
CA GLN A 161 -1.40 11.88 -1.72
C GLN A 161 -0.69 11.19 -0.55
N GLU A 162 -1.33 10.21 0.08
CA GLU A 162 -0.68 9.43 1.14
C GLU A 162 0.53 8.65 0.61
N ILE A 163 0.40 8.05 -0.56
CA ILE A 163 1.53 7.36 -1.21
C ILE A 163 2.63 8.37 -1.58
N GLN A 164 2.26 9.49 -2.20
CA GLN A 164 3.21 10.53 -2.56
C GLN A 164 3.98 11.07 -1.35
N LYS A 165 3.30 11.34 -0.24
CA LYS A 165 3.92 11.79 1.01
C LYS A 165 4.96 10.79 1.50
N ALA A 166 4.62 9.51 1.50
CA ALA A 166 5.52 8.44 1.92
C ALA A 166 6.73 8.31 0.98
N VAL A 167 6.51 8.40 -0.32
CA VAL A 167 7.59 8.39 -1.33
C VAL A 167 8.54 9.55 -1.11
N THR A 168 8.02 10.74 -0.88
CA THR A 168 8.83 11.95 -0.61
C THR A 168 9.62 11.80 0.69
N LYS A 169 8.98 11.32 1.74
CA LYS A 169 9.64 11.08 3.04
C LYS A 169 10.76 10.05 2.95
N ALA A 170 10.56 9.00 2.16
CA ALA A 170 11.52 7.91 2.01
C ALA A 170 12.61 8.20 0.98
N ALA A 171 12.44 9.24 0.14
CA ALA A 171 13.42 9.61 -0.87
C ALA A 171 14.78 9.87 -0.21
N ASP A 172 15.84 9.32 -0.81
CA ASP A 172 17.21 9.40 -0.29
C ASP A 172 17.41 8.80 1.11
N GLY A 173 16.39 8.12 1.62
CA GLY A 173 16.43 7.43 2.91
C GLY A 173 17.11 6.07 2.84
N PRO A 174 17.15 5.36 3.98
CA PRO A 174 17.80 4.06 4.06
C PRO A 174 17.23 3.04 3.08
N VAL A 175 18.12 2.19 2.58
CA VAL A 175 17.78 0.99 1.81
C VAL A 175 18.21 -0.24 2.60
N LYS A 176 17.67 -1.38 2.26
CA LYS A 176 18.04 -2.64 2.90
C LYS A 176 19.46 -3.04 2.49
N HIS A 177 20.30 -3.35 3.47
CA HIS A 177 21.70 -3.76 3.25
C HIS A 177 21.94 -5.26 3.46
N LYS A 178 21.08 -5.91 4.24
CA LYS A 178 21.26 -7.32 4.60
C LYS A 178 20.08 -8.18 4.22
#